data_548c8a94dce2d222d58d0f3490808b51
#
_entry.id   548c8a94dce2d222d58d0f3490808b51
#
_cell.length_a   1.000
_cell.length_b   1.000
_cell.length_c   1.000
_cell.angle_alpha   90.00
_cell.angle_beta   90.00
_cell.angle_gamma   90.00
#
_symmetry.space_group_name_H-M   'P 1'
#
loop_
_entity.id
_entity.type
_entity.pdbx_description
1 polymer ?
#
loop_
_entity_poly.entity_id
_entity_poly.type
_entity_poly.pdbx_seq_one_letter_code
_entity_poly.pdbx_strand_id
1 'polypeptide(L)'
;MKYLTLLVFLGISLLCEAQQDSIVPFEKAYKRTYNIRKVSGVKPTIDGKLDEDFWTKQGEWSDRFVQIIPYERAITQSPTRVKLFYDDKYIYVGVYCKDAVPDKMNRFIGNRDDNSLGDLISVAFDTYHDYRAAPEFNINLGGNKTDLVVTDKLNVNLSWNAVWEGRTNINRADSSWTAELRIPFSQLRYNQRSEDGVWGLHVRRIIRRNNEVQNWSMIPLKNNGHVFSFGNMSGMDSVPKPRGIEFLPYVMGKYRQEPRIDGSPYQKGHSWGGNVGLDAKFALSDYTLDMTINPDYGQVELDPSVMNLTAYETFYDEKRPFFLEGKHILDFANGSDMMFYTRRIGASPSYTPRGIDNVGSYAETKENVPIIGALKLTGTNKRGLTIGVIESVTARSSSKVTRNGVEDVEVVEPLTNYTVARVQKNWKGNTLLGGMVTSVNRALDQPYLEDFMVRNAFTAGIDFTQYFKNRLYYIDVKGMLSSLHGSAGAITALQNSVAHYYQRASSADYLGVDPTRRSLTGTGGYVKVGRKGNAKWNFSETFTWSSPGFDLNDMGYMKET
;
A
#
# COMPACT_ATOMS: atom_id res chain seq x y z
N MET A 1 -9.30 -15.53 64.59
CA MET A 1 -8.67 -14.68 63.56
C MET A 1 -7.53 -15.35 62.79
N LYS A 2 -6.59 -16.09 63.41
CA LYS A 2 -5.46 -16.73 62.69
C LYS A 2 -5.88 -17.77 61.64
N TYR A 3 -6.95 -18.51 61.82
CA TYR A 3 -7.43 -19.53 60.88
C TYR A 3 -8.24 -18.94 59.71
N LEU A 4 -8.85 -17.78 59.86
CA LEU A 4 -9.58 -17.12 58.80
C LEU A 4 -8.60 -16.50 57.77
N THR A 5 -7.46 -15.99 58.23
CA THR A 5 -6.41 -15.45 57.35
C THR A 5 -5.72 -16.54 56.54
N LEU A 6 -5.56 -17.74 57.10
CA LEU A 6 -4.96 -18.90 56.41
C LEU A 6 -5.89 -19.44 55.28
N LEU A 7 -7.21 -19.48 55.51
CA LEU A 7 -8.21 -19.86 54.52
C LEU A 7 -8.31 -18.88 53.34
N VAL A 8 -8.15 -17.58 53.59
CA VAL A 8 -8.14 -16.56 52.54
C VAL A 8 -6.87 -16.69 51.68
N PHE A 9 -5.71 -16.96 52.29
CA PHE A 9 -4.47 -17.18 51.54
C PHE A 9 -4.48 -18.49 50.74
N LEU A 10 -5.07 -19.57 51.26
CA LEU A 10 -5.25 -20.81 50.49
C LEU A 10 -6.27 -20.63 49.33
N GLY A 11 -7.33 -19.85 49.53
CA GLY A 11 -8.31 -19.55 48.48
C GLY A 11 -7.72 -18.70 47.34
N ILE A 12 -6.83 -17.76 47.69
CA ILE A 12 -6.15 -16.92 46.71
C ILE A 12 -5.10 -17.72 45.91
N SER A 13 -4.38 -18.64 46.55
CA SER A 13 -3.42 -19.53 45.83
C SER A 13 -4.11 -20.51 44.88
N LEU A 14 -5.28 -21.05 45.25
CA LEU A 14 -6.05 -21.93 44.37
C LEU A 14 -6.68 -21.17 43.17
N LEU A 15 -7.05 -19.90 43.35
CA LEU A 15 -7.51 -19.05 42.23
C LEU A 15 -6.36 -18.67 41.29
N CYS A 16 -5.12 -18.56 41.79
CA CYS A 16 -3.96 -18.27 40.97
C CYS A 16 -3.50 -19.49 40.11
N GLU A 17 -3.63 -20.71 40.61
CA GLU A 17 -3.32 -21.93 39.84
C GLU A 17 -4.36 -22.21 38.75
N ALA A 18 -5.66 -21.94 38.99
CA ALA A 18 -6.71 -22.09 37.98
C ALA A 18 -6.57 -21.16 36.77
N GLN A 19 -5.84 -20.07 36.91
CA GLN A 19 -5.61 -19.10 35.81
C GLN A 19 -4.38 -19.48 34.96
N GLN A 20 -3.49 -20.33 35.44
CA GLN A 20 -2.27 -20.74 34.72
C GLN A 20 -2.55 -21.79 33.64
N ASP A 21 -3.57 -22.63 33.79
CA ASP A 21 -3.95 -23.65 32.80
C ASP A 21 -4.72 -23.09 31.58
N SER A 22 -5.08 -21.81 31.61
CA SER A 22 -5.84 -21.14 30.53
C SER A 22 -4.96 -20.44 29.48
N ILE A 23 -3.64 -20.44 29.64
CA ILE A 23 -2.71 -19.72 28.77
C ILE A 23 -1.86 -20.71 27.96
N VAL A 24 -1.92 -20.60 26.62
CA VAL A 24 -1.12 -21.44 25.72
C VAL A 24 0.38 -21.05 25.81
N PRO A 25 1.31 -22.02 25.97
CA PRO A 25 2.75 -21.74 25.94
C PRO A 25 3.16 -21.00 24.65
N PHE A 26 4.09 -20.05 24.77
CA PHE A 26 4.51 -19.19 23.64
C PHE A 26 5.01 -20.03 22.46
N GLU A 27 5.82 -21.04 22.69
CA GLU A 27 6.42 -21.90 21.67
C GLU A 27 5.37 -22.69 20.88
N LYS A 28 4.20 -22.97 21.48
CA LYS A 28 3.08 -23.66 20.82
C LYS A 28 2.16 -22.71 20.05
N ALA A 29 2.18 -21.42 20.38
CA ALA A 29 1.34 -20.40 19.76
C ALA A 29 2.05 -19.63 18.65
N TYR A 30 3.39 -19.47 18.75
CA TYR A 30 4.19 -18.61 17.88
C TYR A 30 4.83 -19.41 16.73
N LYS A 31 4.86 -18.82 15.55
CA LYS A 31 5.45 -19.38 14.32
C LYS A 31 5.08 -20.84 14.04
N ARG A 32 3.78 -21.12 14.13
CA ARG A 32 3.24 -22.45 13.78
C ARG A 32 3.48 -22.76 12.31
N THR A 33 3.51 -24.06 11.98
CA THR A 33 3.63 -24.51 10.59
C THR A 33 2.34 -25.21 10.16
N TYR A 34 1.84 -24.83 8.98
CA TYR A 34 0.73 -25.49 8.27
C TYR A 34 1.27 -26.21 7.05
N ASN A 35 0.98 -27.51 6.91
CA ASN A 35 1.36 -28.30 5.74
C ASN A 35 0.21 -28.31 4.73
N ILE A 36 0.27 -27.42 3.72
CA ILE A 36 -0.73 -27.37 2.67
C ILE A 36 -0.51 -28.52 1.68
N ARG A 37 -1.61 -29.03 1.09
CA ARG A 37 -1.55 -30.11 0.11
C ARG A 37 -2.11 -29.66 -1.22
N LYS A 38 -1.48 -30.11 -2.31
CA LYS A 38 -2.04 -30.01 -3.65
C LYS A 38 -3.16 -31.01 -3.81
N VAL A 39 -4.28 -30.57 -4.35
CA VAL A 39 -5.44 -31.42 -4.64
C VAL A 39 -5.69 -31.54 -6.14
N SER A 40 -6.25 -32.67 -6.53
CA SER A 40 -6.72 -32.95 -7.89
C SER A 40 -8.15 -33.50 -7.82
N GLY A 41 -8.92 -33.34 -8.87
CA GLY A 41 -10.30 -33.84 -8.95
C GLY A 41 -11.37 -32.76 -8.84
N VAL A 42 -12.51 -33.12 -8.24
CA VAL A 42 -13.67 -32.23 -8.12
C VAL A 42 -13.36 -31.07 -7.19
N LYS A 43 -13.60 -29.86 -7.65
CA LYS A 43 -13.38 -28.61 -6.91
C LYS A 43 -14.60 -28.26 -6.10
N PRO A 44 -14.46 -27.57 -4.95
CA PRO A 44 -15.59 -27.13 -4.17
C PRO A 44 -16.36 -26.02 -4.91
N THR A 45 -17.66 -25.99 -4.67
CA THR A 45 -18.52 -24.86 -5.01
C THR A 45 -18.39 -23.82 -3.90
N ILE A 46 -18.04 -22.59 -4.24
CA ILE A 46 -17.87 -21.54 -3.22
C ILE A 46 -19.25 -21.00 -2.82
N ASP A 47 -19.93 -21.69 -1.92
CA ASP A 47 -21.26 -21.32 -1.41
C ASP A 47 -21.25 -20.96 0.10
N GLY A 48 -20.08 -21.11 0.72
CA GLY A 48 -19.85 -20.85 2.15
C GLY A 48 -20.06 -22.05 3.05
N LYS A 49 -20.46 -23.21 2.50
CA LYS A 49 -20.62 -24.45 3.27
C LYS A 49 -19.37 -25.30 3.10
N LEU A 50 -19.03 -26.05 4.12
CA LEU A 50 -17.86 -26.93 4.15
C LEU A 50 -18.30 -28.39 4.28
N ASP A 51 -19.37 -28.76 3.57
CA ASP A 51 -20.02 -30.08 3.65
C ASP A 51 -19.64 -31.03 2.52
N GLU A 52 -19.00 -30.52 1.42
CA GLU A 52 -18.57 -31.38 0.34
C GLU A 52 -17.43 -32.32 0.74
N ASP A 53 -17.28 -33.41 -0.01
CA ASP A 53 -16.19 -34.40 0.14
C ASP A 53 -14.80 -33.74 0.11
N PHE A 54 -14.66 -32.65 -0.62
CA PHE A 54 -13.45 -31.85 -0.67
C PHE A 54 -13.00 -31.36 0.73
N TRP A 55 -13.95 -30.88 1.54
CA TRP A 55 -13.66 -30.38 2.88
C TRP A 55 -13.72 -31.47 3.96
N THR A 56 -14.60 -32.44 3.79
CA THR A 56 -14.87 -33.45 4.83
C THR A 56 -13.87 -34.62 4.81
N LYS A 57 -13.47 -35.08 3.60
CA LYS A 57 -12.64 -36.30 3.46
C LYS A 57 -11.16 -36.06 3.26
N GLN A 58 -10.74 -34.83 2.95
CA GLN A 58 -9.34 -34.52 2.64
C GLN A 58 -8.70 -33.62 3.71
N GLY A 59 -7.40 -33.84 3.96
CA GLY A 59 -6.56 -33.02 4.83
C GLY A 59 -7.03 -32.94 6.28
N GLU A 60 -6.31 -32.23 7.09
CA GLU A 60 -6.60 -32.06 8.50
C GLU A 60 -6.97 -30.62 8.84
N TRP A 61 -7.91 -30.44 9.75
CA TRP A 61 -8.22 -29.14 10.30
C TRP A 61 -7.12 -28.67 11.23
N SER A 62 -6.62 -27.46 11.04
CA SER A 62 -5.76 -26.81 12.00
C SER A 62 -6.58 -25.94 12.93
N ASP A 63 -6.53 -26.25 14.19
CA ASP A 63 -7.23 -25.60 15.31
C ASP A 63 -6.29 -24.82 16.22
N ARG A 64 -6.67 -24.62 17.48
CA ARG A 64 -5.88 -23.96 18.53
C ARG A 64 -5.51 -22.52 18.21
N PHE A 65 -6.48 -21.76 17.70
CA PHE A 65 -6.37 -20.30 17.68
C PHE A 65 -6.24 -19.79 19.11
N VAL A 66 -5.39 -18.81 19.30
CA VAL A 66 -5.18 -18.16 20.60
C VAL A 66 -5.71 -16.73 20.57
N GLN A 67 -6.24 -16.27 21.68
CA GLN A 67 -6.57 -14.85 21.83
C GLN A 67 -5.30 -13.99 21.81
N ILE A 68 -5.42 -12.82 21.19
CA ILE A 68 -4.44 -11.74 21.28
C ILE A 68 -5.04 -10.58 22.07
N ILE A 69 -6.31 -10.32 21.88
CA ILE A 69 -7.14 -9.35 22.60
C ILE A 69 -8.39 -10.09 23.08
N PRO A 70 -8.88 -9.90 24.31
CA PRO A 70 -8.34 -9.04 25.36
C PRO A 70 -7.15 -9.64 26.11
N TYR A 71 -6.95 -10.95 26.08
CA TYR A 71 -5.89 -11.62 26.87
C TYR A 71 -4.94 -12.39 25.96
N GLU A 72 -3.70 -11.92 25.88
CA GLU A 72 -2.69 -12.54 25.02
C GLU A 72 -2.40 -14.00 25.41
N ARG A 73 -2.53 -14.91 24.43
CA ARG A 73 -2.38 -16.37 24.53
C ARG A 73 -3.50 -17.11 25.29
N ALA A 74 -4.57 -16.44 25.68
CA ALA A 74 -5.67 -17.12 26.33
C ALA A 74 -6.39 -18.07 25.35
N ILE A 75 -6.99 -19.13 25.93
CA ILE A 75 -7.86 -20.05 25.20
C ILE A 75 -9.21 -19.38 24.99
N THR A 76 -9.69 -19.38 23.75
CA THR A 76 -10.99 -18.81 23.40
C THR A 76 -12.15 -19.75 23.73
N GLN A 77 -13.31 -19.18 24.09
CA GLN A 77 -14.58 -19.90 24.20
C GLN A 77 -15.29 -20.08 22.85
N SER A 78 -14.81 -19.37 21.81
CA SER A 78 -15.33 -19.42 20.44
C SER A 78 -14.27 -19.97 19.49
N PRO A 79 -13.99 -21.29 19.51
CA PRO A 79 -12.88 -21.88 18.77
C PRO A 79 -13.04 -21.72 17.26
N THR A 80 -11.90 -21.56 16.59
CA THR A 80 -11.78 -21.44 15.14
C THR A 80 -10.91 -22.57 14.60
N ARG A 81 -11.25 -23.09 13.42
CA ARG A 81 -10.46 -24.10 12.70
C ARG A 81 -10.30 -23.65 11.26
N VAL A 82 -9.13 -23.91 10.67
CA VAL A 82 -8.83 -23.57 9.28
C VAL A 82 -8.30 -24.78 8.53
N LYS A 83 -8.63 -24.88 7.25
CA LYS A 83 -8.14 -25.91 6.32
C LYS A 83 -7.79 -25.22 5.01
N LEU A 84 -6.61 -25.53 4.46
CA LEU A 84 -6.13 -24.96 3.21
C LEU A 84 -5.71 -26.08 2.24
N PHE A 85 -6.02 -25.85 0.96
CA PHE A 85 -5.59 -26.66 -0.17
C PHE A 85 -5.21 -25.77 -1.35
N TYR A 86 -4.52 -26.32 -2.33
CA TYR A 86 -4.32 -25.64 -3.60
C TYR A 86 -4.39 -26.61 -4.79
N ASP A 87 -4.70 -26.08 -5.96
CA ASP A 87 -4.61 -26.77 -7.23
C ASP A 87 -3.67 -26.00 -8.19
N ASP A 88 -3.80 -26.21 -9.49
CA ASP A 88 -2.99 -25.52 -10.50
C ASP A 88 -3.39 -24.04 -10.72
N LYS A 89 -4.50 -23.58 -10.16
CA LYS A 89 -5.03 -22.22 -10.40
C LYS A 89 -5.35 -21.44 -9.13
N TYR A 90 -5.70 -22.14 -8.06
CA TYR A 90 -6.30 -21.51 -6.87
C TYR A 90 -5.72 -22.03 -5.56
N ILE A 91 -5.73 -21.16 -4.56
CA ILE A 91 -5.70 -21.55 -3.14
C ILE A 91 -7.13 -21.56 -2.64
N TYR A 92 -7.50 -22.62 -1.93
CA TYR A 92 -8.79 -22.79 -1.26
C TYR A 92 -8.60 -22.70 0.23
N VAL A 93 -9.44 -21.90 0.90
CA VAL A 93 -9.41 -21.72 2.35
C VAL A 93 -10.80 -21.95 2.90
N GLY A 94 -10.95 -22.96 3.76
CA GLY A 94 -12.15 -23.20 4.54
C GLY A 94 -11.90 -22.83 6.00
N VAL A 95 -12.78 -22.01 6.58
CA VAL A 95 -12.70 -21.62 7.99
C VAL A 95 -14.01 -21.94 8.67
N TYR A 96 -13.92 -22.66 9.77
CA TYR A 96 -15.05 -22.97 10.64
C TYR A 96 -14.91 -22.19 11.96
N CYS A 97 -15.94 -21.43 12.29
CA CYS A 97 -15.98 -20.52 13.42
C CYS A 97 -17.11 -20.90 14.37
N LYS A 98 -16.81 -21.58 15.48
CA LYS A 98 -17.77 -21.79 16.56
C LYS A 98 -18.07 -20.46 17.24
N ASP A 99 -19.30 -20.29 17.69
CA ASP A 99 -19.70 -19.10 18.45
C ASP A 99 -20.36 -19.50 19.76
N ALA A 100 -19.87 -18.94 20.86
CA ALA A 100 -20.42 -19.23 22.20
C ALA A 100 -21.82 -18.64 22.40
N VAL A 101 -22.20 -17.62 21.58
CA VAL A 101 -23.50 -16.93 21.69
C VAL A 101 -24.12 -16.77 20.29
N PRO A 102 -24.66 -17.86 19.71
CA PRO A 102 -25.09 -17.89 18.31
C PRO A 102 -26.18 -16.88 17.96
N ASP A 103 -27.03 -16.53 18.90
CA ASP A 103 -28.12 -15.55 18.71
C ASP A 103 -27.59 -14.10 18.52
N LYS A 104 -26.34 -13.86 18.92
CA LYS A 104 -25.66 -12.57 18.76
C LYS A 104 -24.71 -12.53 17.57
N MET A 105 -24.68 -13.57 16.73
CA MET A 105 -23.99 -13.53 15.45
C MET A 105 -24.63 -12.47 14.56
N ASN A 106 -23.86 -11.45 14.21
CA ASN A 106 -24.37 -10.28 13.53
C ASN A 106 -23.89 -10.23 12.08
N ARG A 107 -24.86 -10.30 11.16
CA ARG A 107 -24.63 -10.26 9.73
C ARG A 107 -24.77 -8.82 9.23
N PHE A 108 -23.65 -8.10 9.17
CA PHE A 108 -23.61 -6.79 8.54
C PHE A 108 -23.27 -6.90 7.06
N ILE A 109 -24.06 -6.22 6.25
CA ILE A 109 -23.79 -6.01 4.83
C ILE A 109 -23.34 -4.56 4.67
N GLY A 110 -22.16 -4.34 4.16
CA GLY A 110 -21.57 -3.03 3.89
C GLY A 110 -20.93 -2.97 2.52
N ASN A 111 -20.22 -1.92 2.26
CA ASN A 111 -19.45 -1.75 1.02
C ASN A 111 -18.23 -2.67 1.01
N ARG A 112 -17.72 -3.00 -0.18
CA ARG A 112 -16.39 -3.61 -0.33
C ARG A 112 -15.36 -2.73 0.37
N ASP A 113 -14.34 -3.35 0.94
CA ASP A 113 -13.22 -2.72 1.65
C ASP A 113 -13.56 -2.04 2.98
N ASP A 114 -14.79 -2.22 3.47
CA ASP A 114 -15.17 -1.84 4.83
C ASP A 114 -14.97 -3.00 5.82
N ASN A 115 -13.87 -2.95 6.56
CA ASN A 115 -13.52 -3.92 7.62
C ASN A 115 -14.11 -3.56 9.00
N SER A 116 -14.84 -2.46 9.12
CA SER A 116 -15.32 -1.97 10.41
C SER A 116 -16.50 -2.78 10.97
N LEU A 117 -17.23 -3.49 10.10
CA LEU A 117 -18.51 -4.08 10.40
C LEU A 117 -18.46 -5.61 10.57
N GLY A 118 -19.06 -6.10 11.66
CA GLY A 118 -19.30 -7.52 11.91
C GLY A 118 -18.06 -8.34 12.29
N ASP A 119 -18.32 -9.62 12.53
CA ASP A 119 -17.27 -10.62 12.77
C ASP A 119 -16.55 -10.92 11.45
N LEU A 120 -15.24 -11.14 11.52
CA LEU A 120 -14.36 -11.11 10.37
C LEU A 120 -13.33 -12.24 10.43
N ILE A 121 -13.04 -12.84 9.28
CA ILE A 121 -11.87 -13.68 9.03
C ILE A 121 -10.91 -12.94 8.10
N SER A 122 -9.61 -12.97 8.47
CA SER A 122 -8.50 -12.51 7.63
C SER A 122 -7.58 -13.68 7.31
N VAL A 123 -7.12 -13.76 6.06
CA VAL A 123 -6.09 -14.72 5.62
C VAL A 123 -5.04 -13.97 4.83
N ALA A 124 -3.79 -14.01 5.29
CA ALA A 124 -2.68 -13.32 4.65
C ALA A 124 -1.53 -14.28 4.30
N PHE A 125 -0.86 -14.00 3.18
CA PHE A 125 0.22 -14.83 2.65
C PHE A 125 1.48 -13.99 2.40
N ASP A 126 2.60 -14.28 3.06
CA ASP A 126 3.92 -13.79 2.64
C ASP A 126 4.47 -14.78 1.61
N THR A 127 4.14 -14.54 0.36
CA THR A 127 4.38 -15.44 -0.77
C THR A 127 5.85 -15.51 -1.20
N TYR A 128 6.64 -14.51 -0.81
CA TYR A 128 8.09 -14.48 -1.04
C TYR A 128 8.88 -14.99 0.16
N HIS A 129 8.22 -15.14 1.32
CA HIS A 129 8.82 -15.46 2.62
C HIS A 129 10.00 -14.52 2.94
N ASP A 130 9.81 -13.25 2.60
CA ASP A 130 10.82 -12.19 2.74
C ASP A 130 10.53 -11.23 3.90
N TYR A 131 9.40 -11.43 4.60
CA TYR A 131 8.96 -10.69 5.77
C TYR A 131 8.73 -9.19 5.52
N ARG A 132 8.35 -8.78 4.31
CA ARG A 132 8.17 -7.37 3.94
C ARG A 132 6.71 -6.96 3.82
N ALA A 133 5.97 -7.71 3.04
CA ALA A 133 4.57 -7.42 2.76
C ALA A 133 3.82 -8.72 2.47
N ALA A 134 2.52 -8.72 2.78
CA ALA A 134 1.63 -9.84 2.55
C ALA A 134 0.29 -9.34 2.00
N PRO A 135 -0.20 -9.86 0.86
CA PRO A 135 -1.59 -9.74 0.48
C PRO A 135 -2.47 -10.41 1.54
N GLU A 136 -3.53 -9.71 1.94
CA GLU A 136 -4.49 -10.15 2.95
C GLU A 136 -5.90 -10.09 2.37
N PHE A 137 -6.66 -11.17 2.57
CA PHE A 137 -8.02 -11.36 2.10
C PHE A 137 -8.93 -11.48 3.32
N ASN A 138 -9.89 -10.56 3.42
CA ASN A 138 -10.81 -10.49 4.53
C ASN A 138 -12.24 -10.76 4.07
N ILE A 139 -12.97 -11.52 4.85
CA ILE A 139 -14.41 -11.71 4.65
C ILE A 139 -15.13 -11.63 6.00
N ASN A 140 -16.18 -10.80 6.06
CA ASN A 140 -17.01 -10.74 7.25
C ASN A 140 -18.17 -11.75 7.17
N LEU A 141 -18.85 -11.94 8.29
CA LEU A 141 -20.00 -12.83 8.40
C LEU A 141 -21.16 -12.47 7.44
N GLY A 142 -21.25 -11.21 7.01
CA GLY A 142 -22.21 -10.71 6.01
C GLY A 142 -21.83 -11.04 4.57
N GLY A 143 -20.60 -11.51 4.33
CA GLY A 143 -20.06 -11.78 3.00
C GLY A 143 -19.36 -10.58 2.36
N ASN A 144 -19.18 -9.47 3.07
CA ASN A 144 -18.37 -8.35 2.59
C ASN A 144 -16.90 -8.76 2.50
N LYS A 145 -16.30 -8.43 1.39
CA LYS A 145 -14.89 -8.72 1.10
C LYS A 145 -14.04 -7.46 1.20
N THR A 146 -12.85 -7.64 1.74
CA THR A 146 -11.78 -6.64 1.68
C THR A 146 -10.49 -7.31 1.28
N ASP A 147 -9.77 -6.71 0.38
CA ASP A 147 -8.43 -7.11 0.02
C ASP A 147 -7.47 -5.95 0.25
N LEU A 148 -6.32 -6.26 0.79
CA LEU A 148 -5.32 -5.27 1.15
C LEU A 148 -3.91 -5.88 1.10
N VAL A 149 -2.90 -5.03 1.13
CA VAL A 149 -1.52 -5.45 1.36
C VAL A 149 -1.05 -4.87 2.69
N VAL A 150 -0.65 -5.73 3.60
CA VAL A 150 -0.05 -5.35 4.88
C VAL A 150 1.46 -5.45 4.82
N THR A 151 2.17 -4.47 5.40
CA THR A 151 3.64 -4.49 5.49
C THR A 151 4.12 -4.94 6.86
N ASP A 152 5.42 -5.27 6.97
CA ASP A 152 6.05 -5.64 8.26
C ASP A 152 5.99 -4.51 9.31
N LYS A 153 5.89 -3.26 8.87
CA LYS A 153 5.68 -2.08 9.74
C LYS A 153 4.20 -1.80 10.04
N LEU A 154 3.31 -2.72 9.68
CA LEU A 154 1.84 -2.62 9.83
C LEU A 154 1.20 -1.46 9.04
N ASN A 155 1.84 -1.00 7.97
CA ASN A 155 1.18 -0.11 7.02
C ASN A 155 0.24 -0.94 6.16
N VAL A 156 -1.00 -0.48 6.01
CA VAL A 156 -2.06 -1.14 5.26
C VAL A 156 -2.35 -0.36 3.99
N ASN A 157 -2.32 -1.06 2.86
CA ASN A 157 -2.74 -0.51 1.57
C ASN A 157 -4.07 -1.15 1.14
N LEU A 158 -5.17 -0.43 1.33
CA LEU A 158 -6.53 -0.83 0.94
C LEU A 158 -6.84 -0.61 -0.55
N SER A 159 -5.97 0.11 -1.27
CA SER A 159 -6.22 0.41 -2.67
C SER A 159 -5.84 -0.74 -3.61
N TRP A 160 -5.28 -1.84 -3.08
CA TRP A 160 -5.04 -3.05 -3.87
C TRP A 160 -6.34 -3.83 -4.00
N ASN A 161 -6.79 -4.06 -5.25
CA ASN A 161 -8.01 -4.79 -5.57
C ASN A 161 -7.68 -6.12 -6.23
N ALA A 162 -8.09 -7.21 -5.60
CA ALA A 162 -7.94 -8.56 -6.13
C ALA A 162 -9.28 -9.13 -6.63
N VAL A 163 -9.20 -9.98 -7.63
CA VAL A 163 -10.35 -10.76 -8.11
C VAL A 163 -10.32 -12.13 -7.44
N TRP A 164 -11.16 -12.34 -6.44
CA TRP A 164 -11.26 -13.58 -5.69
C TRP A 164 -12.69 -13.86 -5.27
N GLU A 165 -12.99 -15.10 -4.92
CA GLU A 165 -14.31 -15.51 -4.47
C GLU A 165 -14.29 -15.84 -2.98
N GLY A 166 -15.34 -15.44 -2.30
CA GLY A 166 -15.57 -15.77 -0.89
C GLY A 166 -17.06 -15.77 -0.59
N ARG A 167 -17.49 -16.74 0.22
CA ARG A 167 -18.85 -16.85 0.73
C ARG A 167 -18.82 -17.28 2.19
N THR A 168 -19.88 -16.93 2.89
CA THR A 168 -20.09 -17.26 4.29
C THR A 168 -21.44 -17.91 4.48
N ASN A 169 -21.55 -18.83 5.44
CA ASN A 169 -22.80 -19.47 5.81
C ASN A 169 -22.94 -19.53 7.33
N ILE A 170 -24.14 -19.29 7.85
CA ILE A 170 -24.46 -19.37 9.28
C ILE A 170 -25.19 -20.68 9.53
N ASN A 171 -24.64 -21.51 10.41
CA ASN A 171 -25.31 -22.71 10.92
C ASN A 171 -25.72 -22.49 12.39
N ARG A 172 -26.96 -22.05 12.58
CA ARG A 172 -27.50 -21.78 13.93
C ARG A 172 -27.65 -23.05 14.77
N ALA A 173 -27.98 -24.18 14.12
CA ALA A 173 -28.13 -25.45 14.81
C ALA A 173 -26.81 -25.94 15.41
N ASP A 174 -25.71 -25.66 14.76
CA ASP A 174 -24.36 -25.99 15.23
C ASP A 174 -23.68 -24.80 15.97
N SER A 175 -24.38 -23.69 16.20
CA SER A 175 -23.80 -22.51 16.83
C SER A 175 -22.49 -22.09 16.15
N SER A 176 -22.47 -22.03 14.83
CA SER A 176 -21.25 -21.76 14.04
C SER A 176 -21.56 -20.96 12.79
N TRP A 177 -20.50 -20.42 12.22
CA TRP A 177 -20.49 -19.94 10.85
C TRP A 177 -19.24 -20.41 10.13
N THR A 178 -19.30 -20.45 8.82
CA THR A 178 -18.23 -20.90 7.96
C THR A 178 -17.89 -19.84 6.92
N ALA A 179 -16.64 -19.78 6.54
CA ALA A 179 -16.15 -18.99 5.42
C ALA A 179 -15.42 -19.89 4.44
N GLU A 180 -15.68 -19.70 3.17
CA GLU A 180 -15.05 -20.41 2.08
C GLU A 180 -14.48 -19.42 1.08
N LEU A 181 -13.17 -19.53 0.81
CA LEU A 181 -12.45 -18.61 -0.07
C LEU A 181 -11.78 -19.40 -1.19
N ARG A 182 -11.80 -18.84 -2.42
CA ARG A 182 -11.06 -19.30 -3.58
C ARG A 182 -10.23 -18.14 -4.14
N ILE A 183 -8.91 -18.23 -4.00
CA ILE A 183 -7.97 -17.18 -4.32
C ILE A 183 -7.13 -17.61 -5.52
N PRO A 184 -7.25 -16.94 -6.69
CA PRO A 184 -6.45 -17.28 -7.87
C PRO A 184 -4.97 -16.97 -7.65
N PHE A 185 -4.08 -17.85 -8.11
CA PHE A 185 -2.64 -17.56 -8.12
C PHE A 185 -2.27 -16.35 -8.97
N SER A 186 -3.08 -16.00 -9.97
CA SER A 186 -2.89 -14.78 -10.77
C SER A 186 -2.99 -13.49 -9.96
N GLN A 187 -3.65 -13.52 -8.80
CA GLN A 187 -3.76 -12.38 -7.89
C GLN A 187 -2.60 -12.31 -6.88
N LEU A 188 -1.79 -13.35 -6.82
CA LEU A 188 -0.66 -13.45 -5.91
C LEU A 188 0.64 -13.32 -6.71
N ARG A 189 1.55 -12.50 -6.21
CA ARG A 189 2.93 -12.47 -6.72
C ARG A 189 3.77 -13.37 -5.84
N TYR A 190 4.41 -14.37 -6.41
CA TYR A 190 5.18 -15.34 -5.65
C TYR A 190 6.39 -15.82 -6.43
N ASN A 191 7.36 -16.32 -5.71
CA ASN A 191 8.53 -16.96 -6.27
C ASN A 191 8.30 -18.47 -6.39
N GLN A 192 8.51 -19.01 -7.60
CA GLN A 192 8.24 -20.41 -7.93
C GLN A 192 9.11 -21.43 -7.23
N ARG A 193 10.26 -21.02 -6.72
CA ARG A 193 11.23 -21.85 -6.04
C ARG A 193 11.74 -21.11 -4.80
N SER A 194 10.90 -20.94 -3.78
CA SER A 194 11.48 -20.84 -2.45
C SER A 194 12.32 -22.11 -2.26
N GLU A 195 13.57 -21.99 -1.88
CA GLU A 195 14.46 -23.16 -1.70
C GLU A 195 13.82 -24.21 -0.78
N ASP A 196 12.85 -23.80 0.03
CA ASP A 196 12.19 -24.59 1.06
C ASP A 196 10.69 -24.83 0.82
N GLY A 197 10.06 -24.33 -0.28
CA GLY A 197 8.60 -24.45 -0.54
C GLY A 197 7.72 -23.81 0.55
N VAL A 198 8.25 -22.83 1.29
CA VAL A 198 7.61 -22.23 2.46
C VAL A 198 7.13 -20.82 2.15
N TRP A 199 5.86 -20.52 2.48
CA TRP A 199 5.30 -19.18 2.53
C TRP A 199 5.00 -18.77 3.96
N GLY A 200 4.90 -17.48 4.25
CA GLY A 200 4.31 -17.03 5.51
C GLY A 200 2.80 -17.14 5.47
N LEU A 201 2.17 -17.55 6.57
CA LEU A 201 0.73 -17.65 6.72
C LEU A 201 0.26 -16.94 7.97
N HIS A 202 -0.76 -16.10 7.83
CA HIS A 202 -1.50 -15.56 8.97
C HIS A 202 -3.00 -15.77 8.77
N VAL A 203 -3.66 -16.33 9.78
CA VAL A 203 -5.12 -16.44 9.83
C VAL A 203 -5.60 -15.82 11.13
N ARG A 204 -6.51 -14.87 11.02
CA ARG A 204 -7.04 -14.09 12.14
C ARG A 204 -8.56 -14.11 12.12
N ARG A 205 -9.16 -14.23 13.29
CA ARG A 205 -10.59 -13.99 13.51
C ARG A 205 -10.78 -12.80 14.43
N ILE A 206 -11.73 -11.94 14.10
CA ILE A 206 -12.19 -10.84 14.96
C ILE A 206 -13.64 -11.09 15.33
N ILE A 207 -13.96 -11.08 16.62
CA ILE A 207 -15.31 -11.13 17.18
C ILE A 207 -15.61 -9.75 17.74
N ARG A 208 -16.32 -8.94 16.97
CA ARG A 208 -16.50 -7.51 17.27
C ARG A 208 -17.25 -7.24 18.57
N ARG A 209 -18.30 -8.00 18.87
CA ARG A 209 -19.11 -7.80 20.08
C ARG A 209 -18.31 -7.92 21.39
N ASN A 210 -17.25 -8.76 21.38
CA ASN A 210 -16.41 -9.01 22.55
C ASN A 210 -15.09 -8.24 22.48
N ASN A 211 -14.83 -7.50 21.40
CA ASN A 211 -13.50 -6.95 21.07
C ASN A 211 -12.41 -8.03 21.15
N GLU A 212 -12.73 -9.25 20.69
CA GLU A 212 -11.82 -10.38 20.72
C GLU A 212 -11.11 -10.54 19.38
N VAL A 213 -9.79 -10.72 19.44
CA VAL A 213 -8.95 -11.05 18.29
C VAL A 213 -8.25 -12.38 18.56
N GLN A 214 -8.41 -13.32 17.64
CA GLN A 214 -7.78 -14.64 17.67
C GLN A 214 -6.84 -14.79 16.49
N ASN A 215 -5.68 -15.37 16.74
CA ASN A 215 -4.70 -15.71 15.69
C ASN A 215 -4.44 -17.21 15.67
N TRP A 216 -4.33 -17.76 14.45
CA TRP A 216 -3.87 -19.14 14.23
C TRP A 216 -2.40 -19.33 14.63
N SER A 217 -1.53 -18.45 14.17
CA SER A 217 -0.16 -18.30 14.67
C SER A 217 -0.08 -16.91 15.32
N MET A 218 0.31 -16.89 16.57
CA MET A 218 0.32 -15.68 17.38
C MET A 218 1.22 -14.60 16.78
N ILE A 219 0.69 -13.40 16.63
CA ILE A 219 1.48 -12.18 16.46
C ILE A 219 1.47 -11.46 17.80
N PRO A 220 2.59 -11.40 18.54
CA PRO A 220 2.62 -10.74 19.84
C PRO A 220 2.20 -9.27 19.73
N LEU A 221 1.50 -8.73 20.72
CA LEU A 221 1.13 -7.30 20.77
C LEU A 221 2.36 -6.40 20.68
N LYS A 222 3.47 -6.83 21.33
CA LYS A 222 4.79 -6.22 21.17
C LYS A 222 5.65 -7.09 20.26
N ASN A 223 5.43 -7.00 18.96
CA ASN A 223 6.14 -7.82 17.98
C ASN A 223 7.39 -7.14 17.41
N ASN A 224 8.25 -7.94 16.79
CA ASN A 224 9.49 -7.49 16.16
C ASN A 224 9.32 -7.19 14.66
N GLY A 225 8.11 -7.29 14.16
CA GLY A 225 7.65 -7.09 12.79
C GLY A 225 6.36 -7.88 12.59
N HIS A 226 5.39 -7.27 11.91
CA HIS A 226 4.07 -7.87 11.73
C HIS A 226 4.15 -9.12 10.83
N VAL A 227 4.63 -8.95 9.60
CA VAL A 227 4.81 -10.05 8.63
C VAL A 227 5.90 -11.03 9.08
N PHE A 228 6.96 -10.52 9.74
CA PHE A 228 7.97 -11.37 10.34
C PHE A 228 7.41 -12.35 11.38
N SER A 229 6.32 -12.00 12.05
CA SER A 229 5.69 -12.84 13.08
C SER A 229 4.70 -13.87 12.53
N PHE A 230 4.45 -13.91 11.23
CA PHE A 230 3.57 -14.91 10.61
C PHE A 230 4.08 -16.33 10.89
N GLY A 231 3.16 -17.28 10.92
CA GLY A 231 3.50 -18.70 10.88
C GLY A 231 3.97 -19.12 9.49
N ASN A 232 4.38 -20.37 9.35
CA ASN A 232 4.86 -20.93 8.09
C ASN A 232 3.78 -21.79 7.41
N MET A 233 3.75 -21.77 6.09
CA MET A 233 2.96 -22.69 5.26
C MET A 233 3.92 -23.42 4.33
N SER A 234 4.13 -24.72 4.55
CA SER A 234 5.00 -25.58 3.76
C SER A 234 4.21 -26.46 2.79
N GLY A 235 4.86 -26.96 1.76
CA GLY A 235 4.22 -27.78 0.72
C GLY A 235 3.82 -27.02 -0.54
N MET A 236 4.36 -25.81 -0.74
CA MET A 236 4.15 -24.99 -1.92
C MET A 236 5.15 -25.25 -3.06
N ASP A 237 5.80 -26.42 -3.06
CA ASP A 237 6.85 -26.77 -4.03
C ASP A 237 6.37 -26.92 -5.47
N SER A 238 5.08 -27.21 -5.64
CA SER A 238 4.45 -27.51 -6.96
C SER A 238 3.50 -26.42 -7.41
N VAL A 239 3.70 -25.20 -6.99
CA VAL A 239 2.88 -24.06 -7.44
C VAL A 239 3.14 -23.79 -8.92
N PRO A 240 2.10 -23.60 -9.74
CA PRO A 240 2.25 -23.35 -11.18
C PRO A 240 3.05 -22.09 -11.45
N LYS A 241 3.74 -22.05 -12.59
CA LYS A 241 4.35 -20.79 -13.05
C LYS A 241 3.25 -19.77 -13.34
N PRO A 242 3.36 -18.54 -12.81
CA PRO A 242 2.57 -17.48 -13.37
C PRO A 242 2.96 -17.38 -14.85
N ARG A 243 2.07 -17.83 -15.72
CA ARG A 243 2.18 -17.66 -17.17
C ARG A 243 1.02 -16.80 -17.56
N GLY A 244 1.29 -15.69 -18.19
CA GLY A 244 0.22 -14.92 -18.74
C GLY A 244 0.72 -13.68 -19.45
N ILE A 245 0.18 -13.48 -20.61
CA ILE A 245 0.09 -12.18 -21.25
C ILE A 245 -1.39 -11.83 -21.12
N GLU A 246 -1.67 -10.70 -20.46
CA GLU A 246 -3.01 -10.16 -20.34
C GLU A 246 -3.08 -8.87 -21.14
N PHE A 247 -4.10 -8.71 -21.96
CA PHE A 247 -4.41 -7.48 -22.66
C PHE A 247 -5.80 -7.00 -22.24
N LEU A 248 -5.90 -5.77 -21.84
CA LEU A 248 -7.14 -5.12 -21.44
C LEU A 248 -7.36 -3.84 -22.26
N PRO A 249 -7.87 -3.95 -23.50
CA PRO A 249 -8.30 -2.78 -24.26
C PRO A 249 -9.59 -2.23 -23.66
N TYR A 250 -9.75 -0.92 -23.66
CA TYR A 250 -10.97 -0.26 -23.17
C TYR A 250 -11.32 0.98 -23.99
N VAL A 251 -12.60 1.29 -23.97
CA VAL A 251 -13.20 2.50 -24.55
C VAL A 251 -14.04 3.14 -23.48
N MET A 252 -13.93 4.44 -23.33
CA MET A 252 -14.71 5.22 -22.38
C MET A 252 -15.43 6.38 -23.08
N GLY A 253 -16.70 6.59 -22.71
CA GLY A 253 -17.45 7.81 -23.00
C GLY A 253 -17.66 8.64 -21.75
N LYS A 254 -17.49 9.95 -21.81
CA LYS A 254 -17.63 10.88 -20.69
C LYS A 254 -18.66 11.94 -21.04
N TYR A 255 -19.62 12.15 -20.15
CA TYR A 255 -20.48 13.32 -20.14
C TYR A 255 -20.23 14.11 -18.87
N ARG A 256 -20.02 15.42 -19.02
CA ARG A 256 -19.77 16.33 -17.90
C ARG A 256 -20.79 17.44 -17.92
N GLN A 257 -21.33 17.76 -16.76
CA GLN A 257 -22.17 18.93 -16.53
C GLN A 257 -21.48 19.83 -15.50
N GLU A 258 -21.34 21.09 -15.81
CA GLU A 258 -20.67 22.11 -15.00
C GLU A 258 -21.42 23.44 -15.04
N PRO A 259 -21.21 24.34 -14.07
CA PRO A 259 -21.78 25.66 -14.13
C PRO A 259 -21.37 26.37 -15.41
N ARG A 260 -22.35 26.95 -16.09
CA ARG A 260 -22.10 27.78 -17.28
C ARG A 260 -21.50 29.12 -16.85
N ILE A 261 -20.49 29.59 -17.58
CA ILE A 261 -19.97 30.95 -17.47
C ILE A 261 -20.47 31.74 -18.70
N ASP A 262 -21.27 32.77 -18.44
CA ASP A 262 -21.83 33.60 -19.53
C ASP A 262 -20.73 34.32 -20.29
N GLY A 263 -20.80 34.26 -21.62
CA GLY A 263 -19.77 34.79 -22.51
C GLY A 263 -18.59 33.86 -22.74
N SER A 264 -18.41 32.79 -21.96
CA SER A 264 -17.32 31.85 -22.17
C SER A 264 -17.57 30.92 -23.36
N PRO A 265 -16.64 30.83 -24.33
CA PRO A 265 -16.76 29.87 -25.42
C PRO A 265 -16.45 28.43 -24.97
N TYR A 266 -15.84 28.23 -23.79
CA TYR A 266 -15.32 26.95 -23.29
C TYR A 266 -16.23 26.29 -22.26
N GLN A 267 -16.84 27.06 -21.35
CA GLN A 267 -17.72 26.57 -20.29
C GLN A 267 -19.19 26.75 -20.63
N LYS A 268 -19.70 25.88 -21.51
CA LYS A 268 -21.08 25.92 -22.06
C LYS A 268 -22.13 25.22 -21.19
N GLY A 269 -21.75 24.74 -20.00
CA GLY A 269 -22.62 24.03 -19.07
C GLY A 269 -22.58 22.50 -19.24
N HIS A 270 -22.15 21.99 -20.37
CA HIS A 270 -21.99 20.57 -20.61
C HIS A 270 -20.90 20.27 -21.64
N SER A 271 -20.29 19.13 -21.54
CA SER A 271 -19.29 18.64 -22.50
C SER A 271 -19.34 17.12 -22.64
N TRP A 272 -18.98 16.64 -23.84
CA TRP A 272 -18.81 15.23 -24.15
C TRP A 272 -17.35 14.95 -24.43
N GLY A 273 -16.89 13.80 -23.99
CA GLY A 273 -15.54 13.33 -24.24
C GLY A 273 -15.52 11.82 -24.42
N GLY A 274 -14.42 11.31 -24.93
CA GLY A 274 -14.19 9.87 -25.03
C GLY A 274 -12.72 9.57 -25.03
N ASN A 275 -12.37 8.36 -24.61
CA ASN A 275 -11.01 7.89 -24.55
C ASN A 275 -10.93 6.42 -24.98
N VAL A 276 -9.78 6.03 -25.54
CA VAL A 276 -9.44 4.65 -25.90
C VAL A 276 -8.05 4.37 -25.35
N GLY A 277 -7.89 3.25 -24.65
CA GLY A 277 -6.62 2.88 -24.07
C GLY A 277 -6.40 1.36 -24.07
N LEU A 278 -5.20 0.97 -23.67
CA LEU A 278 -4.78 -0.42 -23.61
C LEU A 278 -3.87 -0.61 -22.41
N ASP A 279 -4.24 -1.55 -21.55
CA ASP A 279 -3.34 -2.09 -20.54
C ASP A 279 -2.85 -3.48 -20.97
N ALA A 280 -1.59 -3.78 -20.68
CA ALA A 280 -1.01 -5.10 -20.90
C ALA A 280 -0.14 -5.52 -19.73
N LYS A 281 -0.19 -6.80 -19.39
CA LYS A 281 0.62 -7.40 -18.33
C LYS A 281 1.35 -8.62 -18.86
N PHE A 282 2.65 -8.68 -18.58
CA PHE A 282 3.53 -9.78 -18.98
C PHE A 282 4.18 -10.37 -17.72
N ALA A 283 3.90 -11.62 -17.43
CA ALA A 283 4.58 -12.35 -16.36
C ALA A 283 5.95 -12.87 -16.85
N LEU A 284 7.02 -12.31 -16.30
CA LEU A 284 8.41 -12.61 -16.67
C LEU A 284 9.11 -13.38 -15.53
N SER A 285 8.67 -14.59 -15.23
CA SER A 285 9.21 -15.41 -14.12
C SER A 285 9.05 -14.70 -12.75
N ASP A 286 10.15 -14.18 -12.20
CA ASP A 286 10.19 -13.50 -10.91
C ASP A 286 9.74 -12.02 -10.98
N TYR A 287 9.51 -11.51 -12.18
CA TYR A 287 9.15 -10.11 -12.44
C TYR A 287 7.86 -10.01 -13.24
N THR A 288 7.20 -8.88 -13.13
CA THR A 288 6.03 -8.53 -13.96
C THR A 288 6.33 -7.22 -14.67
N LEU A 289 6.09 -7.20 -15.96
CA LEU A 289 6.07 -5.99 -16.77
C LEU A 289 4.62 -5.59 -17.01
N ASP A 290 4.21 -4.46 -16.47
CA ASP A 290 2.94 -3.81 -16.75
C ASP A 290 3.17 -2.68 -17.76
N MET A 291 2.29 -2.54 -18.72
CA MET A 291 2.30 -1.48 -19.74
C MET A 291 0.93 -0.84 -19.80
N THR A 292 0.88 0.47 -19.93
CA THR A 292 -0.35 1.20 -20.21
C THR A 292 -0.12 2.22 -21.34
N ILE A 293 -1.10 2.34 -22.23
CA ILE A 293 -1.10 3.31 -23.33
C ILE A 293 -2.39 4.11 -23.21
N ASN A 294 -2.26 5.43 -23.14
CA ASN A 294 -3.36 6.38 -23.03
C ASN A 294 -4.37 5.99 -21.92
N PRO A 295 -3.88 5.76 -20.68
CA PRO A 295 -4.73 5.30 -19.60
C PRO A 295 -5.82 6.32 -19.27
N ASP A 296 -7.00 5.81 -18.98
CA ASP A 296 -8.10 6.59 -18.46
C ASP A 296 -8.45 6.14 -17.05
N TYR A 297 -8.68 7.10 -16.19
CA TYR A 297 -8.95 6.86 -14.77
C TYR A 297 -10.36 7.25 -14.35
N GLY A 298 -11.29 7.37 -15.31
CA GLY A 298 -12.68 7.72 -15.06
C GLY A 298 -13.45 6.73 -14.18
N GLN A 299 -12.98 5.50 -14.07
CA GLN A 299 -13.51 4.48 -13.16
C GLN A 299 -12.99 4.59 -11.73
N VAL A 300 -11.98 5.43 -11.49
CA VAL A 300 -11.36 5.58 -10.18
C VAL A 300 -12.24 6.51 -9.33
N GLU A 301 -12.42 6.16 -8.07
CA GLU A 301 -13.16 6.99 -7.11
C GLU A 301 -12.55 8.39 -7.03
N LEU A 302 -13.42 9.39 -6.91
CA LEU A 302 -13.00 10.77 -6.69
C LEU A 302 -12.25 10.91 -5.36
N ASP A 303 -11.28 11.82 -5.35
CA ASP A 303 -10.63 12.20 -4.10
C ASP A 303 -11.63 12.95 -3.21
N PRO A 304 -11.56 12.79 -1.89
CA PRO A 304 -12.44 13.50 -0.98
C PRO A 304 -12.23 15.01 -1.12
N SER A 305 -13.33 15.75 -1.10
CA SER A 305 -13.27 17.22 -1.09
C SER A 305 -12.68 17.68 0.24
N VAL A 306 -11.51 18.31 0.21
CA VAL A 306 -10.80 18.81 1.38
C VAL A 306 -10.62 20.32 1.24
N MET A 307 -11.06 21.08 2.25
CA MET A 307 -10.72 22.50 2.35
C MET A 307 -9.29 22.60 2.90
N ASN A 308 -8.33 22.86 2.02
CA ASN A 308 -6.95 23.06 2.42
C ASN A 308 -6.74 24.48 2.97
N LEU A 309 -6.58 24.61 4.28
CA LEU A 309 -6.28 25.86 4.98
C LEU A 309 -4.78 26.05 5.22
N THR A 310 -3.95 25.18 4.68
CA THR A 310 -2.49 25.25 4.83
C THR A 310 -1.84 25.80 3.57
N ALA A 311 -0.59 26.24 3.69
CA ALA A 311 0.22 26.65 2.53
C ALA A 311 0.83 25.47 1.75
N TYR A 312 0.59 24.23 2.19
CA TYR A 312 1.17 23.02 1.62
C TYR A 312 0.15 22.29 0.74
N GLU A 313 0.65 21.52 -0.22
CA GLU A 313 -0.14 20.66 -1.07
C GLU A 313 -0.88 19.58 -0.27
N THR A 314 -2.13 19.31 -0.62
CA THR A 314 -2.90 18.21 -0.03
C THR A 314 -2.37 16.88 -0.57
N PHE A 315 -2.04 15.97 0.32
CA PHE A 315 -1.67 14.61 -0.05
C PHE A 315 -2.92 13.76 -0.29
N TYR A 316 -2.95 13.08 -1.44
CA TYR A 316 -3.98 12.11 -1.79
C TYR A 316 -3.36 10.73 -2.04
N ASP A 317 -3.97 9.69 -1.53
CA ASP A 317 -3.58 8.33 -1.82
C ASP A 317 -3.74 8.00 -3.31
N GLU A 318 -2.88 7.13 -3.83
CA GLU A 318 -2.99 6.62 -5.18
C GLU A 318 -4.17 5.65 -5.30
N LYS A 319 -4.98 5.82 -6.33
CA LYS A 319 -6.15 4.98 -6.62
C LYS A 319 -6.10 4.35 -8.01
N ARG A 320 -5.17 4.79 -8.87
CA ARG A 320 -5.05 4.30 -10.25
C ARG A 320 -4.40 2.92 -10.27
N PRO A 321 -5.06 1.89 -10.86
CA PRO A 321 -4.61 0.49 -10.78
C PRO A 321 -3.18 0.26 -11.23
N PHE A 322 -2.75 0.90 -12.31
CA PHE A 322 -1.38 0.78 -12.83
C PHE A 322 -0.32 1.15 -11.78
N PHE A 323 -0.54 2.21 -10.99
CA PHE A 323 0.42 2.68 -10.00
C PHE A 323 0.30 1.98 -8.64
N LEU A 324 -0.85 1.36 -8.36
CA LEU A 324 -1.09 0.66 -7.09
C LEU A 324 -0.35 -0.67 -7.01
N GLU A 325 -0.36 -1.43 -8.08
CA GLU A 325 0.24 -2.75 -8.10
C GLU A 325 1.77 -2.65 -7.97
N GLY A 326 2.34 -3.31 -6.94
CA GLY A 326 3.77 -3.24 -6.65
C GLY A 326 4.25 -1.91 -6.05
N LYS A 327 3.36 -1.00 -5.63
CA LYS A 327 3.72 0.30 -5.02
C LYS A 327 4.72 0.17 -3.88
N HIS A 328 4.56 -0.84 -3.00
CA HIS A 328 5.47 -1.08 -1.87
C HIS A 328 6.94 -1.33 -2.29
N ILE A 329 7.17 -1.78 -3.53
CA ILE A 329 8.52 -1.96 -4.08
C ILE A 329 9.19 -0.61 -4.33
N LEU A 330 8.42 0.39 -4.71
CA LEU A 330 8.87 1.74 -5.06
C LEU A 330 8.74 2.74 -3.91
N ASP A 331 8.32 2.28 -2.74
CA ASP A 331 8.17 3.16 -1.57
C ASP A 331 9.52 3.51 -0.96
N PHE A 332 9.87 4.80 -0.97
CA PHE A 332 11.05 5.36 -0.33
C PHE A 332 10.66 6.65 0.39
N ALA A 333 10.32 6.53 1.67
CA ALA A 333 9.83 7.63 2.48
C ALA A 333 10.74 7.93 3.68
N ASN A 334 10.81 9.19 4.07
CA ASN A 334 11.40 9.70 5.30
C ASN A 334 10.34 10.51 6.06
N GLY A 335 9.68 9.88 7.03
CA GLY A 335 8.51 10.48 7.67
C GLY A 335 7.38 10.69 6.65
N SER A 336 6.91 11.93 6.49
CA SER A 336 5.91 12.34 5.50
C SER A 336 6.50 12.54 4.10
N ASP A 337 7.81 12.73 4.00
CA ASP A 337 8.48 13.03 2.73
C ASP A 337 8.78 11.76 1.97
N MET A 338 8.54 11.76 0.67
CA MET A 338 8.77 10.61 -0.19
C MET A 338 9.39 10.99 -1.52
N MET A 339 10.34 10.18 -1.99
CA MET A 339 11.03 10.40 -3.26
C MET A 339 10.15 10.15 -4.48
N PHE A 340 9.10 9.36 -4.33
CA PHE A 340 8.17 9.04 -5.41
C PHE A 340 6.72 9.19 -4.95
N TYR A 341 6.02 10.11 -5.57
CA TYR A 341 4.58 10.34 -5.40
C TYR A 341 3.90 10.18 -6.76
N THR A 342 3.24 9.06 -6.95
CA THR A 342 2.67 8.64 -8.25
C THR A 342 1.72 9.66 -8.85
N ARG A 343 1.04 10.46 -8.01
CA ARG A 343 0.09 11.50 -8.44
C ARG A 343 0.74 12.66 -9.20
N ARG A 344 2.09 12.79 -9.20
CA ARG A 344 2.81 13.73 -10.07
C ARG A 344 2.63 13.41 -11.55
N ILE A 345 2.57 12.12 -11.87
CA ILE A 345 2.41 11.65 -13.25
C ILE A 345 0.94 11.81 -13.68
N GLY A 346 0.68 12.67 -14.65
CA GLY A 346 -0.67 12.95 -15.14
C GLY A 346 -1.51 13.83 -14.20
N ALA A 347 -0.88 14.63 -13.35
CA ALA A 347 -1.54 15.63 -12.51
C ALA A 347 -2.25 16.71 -13.36
N SER A 348 -2.97 17.62 -12.71
CA SER A 348 -3.46 18.84 -13.34
C SER A 348 -2.27 19.67 -13.86
N PRO A 349 -2.45 20.43 -14.96
CA PRO A 349 -1.40 21.30 -15.49
C PRO A 349 -0.85 22.25 -14.43
N SER A 350 0.48 22.37 -14.40
CA SER A 350 1.19 23.22 -13.43
C SER A 350 0.99 24.71 -13.71
N TYR A 351 0.87 25.11 -14.99
CA TYR A 351 0.68 26.50 -15.39
C TYR A 351 -0.78 26.79 -15.68
N THR A 352 -1.25 27.92 -15.16
CA THR A 352 -2.58 28.48 -15.48
C THR A 352 -2.42 29.76 -16.28
N PRO A 353 -3.13 29.92 -17.42
CA PRO A 353 -3.10 31.14 -18.21
C PRO A 353 -3.38 32.38 -17.37
N ARG A 354 -2.55 33.42 -17.52
CA ARG A 354 -2.65 34.66 -16.74
C ARG A 354 -3.66 35.62 -17.38
N GLY A 355 -4.20 36.52 -16.56
CA GLY A 355 -5.10 37.56 -17.03
C GLY A 355 -6.49 37.04 -17.46
N ILE A 356 -6.97 35.97 -16.83
CA ILE A 356 -8.32 35.43 -17.02
C ILE A 356 -9.22 35.99 -15.91
N ASP A 357 -10.24 36.74 -16.29
CA ASP A 357 -11.19 37.39 -15.38
C ASP A 357 -12.64 36.82 -15.46
N ASN A 358 -12.89 35.92 -16.43
CA ASN A 358 -14.21 35.35 -16.71
C ASN A 358 -15.30 36.36 -17.07
N VAL A 359 -14.93 37.58 -17.53
CA VAL A 359 -15.82 38.63 -17.99
C VAL A 359 -15.49 39.03 -19.44
N GLY A 360 -14.22 39.33 -19.74
CA GLY A 360 -13.73 39.66 -21.08
C GLY A 360 -12.64 38.70 -21.55
N SER A 361 -12.14 37.88 -20.64
CA SER A 361 -11.11 36.86 -20.91
C SER A 361 -11.49 35.52 -20.31
N TYR A 362 -11.30 34.46 -21.07
CA TYR A 362 -11.70 33.09 -20.72
C TYR A 362 -10.60 32.11 -21.08
N ALA A 363 -10.48 31.04 -20.31
CA ALA A 363 -9.57 29.93 -20.62
C ALA A 363 -10.29 28.58 -20.50
N GLU A 364 -9.91 27.64 -21.36
CA GLU A 364 -10.29 26.24 -21.24
C GLU A 364 -9.59 25.61 -20.05
N THR A 365 -10.33 25.03 -19.11
CA THR A 365 -9.74 24.33 -17.95
C THR A 365 -9.42 22.89 -18.32
N LYS A 366 -8.16 22.48 -18.13
CA LYS A 366 -7.73 21.09 -18.24
C LYS A 366 -7.64 20.46 -16.84
N GLU A 367 -8.32 19.34 -16.63
CA GLU A 367 -8.31 18.66 -15.33
C GLU A 367 -7.00 17.90 -15.08
N ASN A 368 -6.53 17.17 -16.09
CA ASN A 368 -5.37 16.31 -16.01
C ASN A 368 -4.55 16.38 -17.30
N VAL A 369 -3.27 16.11 -17.16
CA VAL A 369 -2.35 15.95 -18.30
C VAL A 369 -2.41 14.49 -18.77
N PRO A 370 -2.72 14.24 -20.06
CA PRO A 370 -2.79 12.87 -20.56
C PRO A 370 -1.45 12.15 -20.45
N ILE A 371 -1.47 10.91 -19.99
CA ILE A 371 -0.30 10.01 -20.02
C ILE A 371 -0.31 9.34 -21.40
N ILE A 372 0.74 9.57 -22.20
CA ILE A 372 0.87 8.90 -23.53
C ILE A 372 1.05 7.40 -23.31
N GLY A 373 1.93 7.04 -22.39
CA GLY A 373 2.18 5.67 -22.03
C GLY A 373 3.08 5.55 -20.80
N ALA A 374 3.00 4.39 -20.16
CA ALA A 374 3.90 4.05 -19.06
C ALA A 374 4.23 2.55 -19.08
N LEU A 375 5.45 2.26 -18.64
CA LEU A 375 5.97 0.92 -18.42
C LEU A 375 6.35 0.75 -16.96
N LYS A 376 6.04 -0.38 -16.35
CA LYS A 376 6.41 -0.69 -14.97
C LYS A 376 6.92 -2.12 -14.87
N LEU A 377 8.18 -2.28 -14.49
CA LEU A 377 8.78 -3.58 -14.17
C LEU A 377 8.91 -3.70 -12.65
N THR A 378 8.31 -4.73 -12.06
CA THR A 378 8.43 -4.98 -10.61
C THR A 378 8.56 -6.46 -10.32
N GLY A 379 9.30 -6.80 -9.26
CA GLY A 379 9.41 -8.18 -8.80
C GLY A 379 10.54 -8.39 -7.80
N THR A 380 10.58 -9.59 -7.24
CA THR A 380 11.62 -10.03 -6.31
C THR A 380 12.08 -11.43 -6.69
N ASN A 381 13.36 -11.62 -6.90
CA ASN A 381 13.91 -12.94 -7.21
C ASN A 381 14.18 -13.77 -5.94
N LYS A 382 14.46 -15.07 -6.14
CA LYS A 382 14.76 -16.03 -5.07
C LYS A 382 15.89 -15.63 -4.12
N ARG A 383 16.84 -14.85 -4.64
CA ARG A 383 17.97 -14.38 -3.84
C ARG A 383 17.61 -13.13 -3.01
N GLY A 384 16.34 -12.72 -2.97
CA GLY A 384 15.87 -11.53 -2.26
C GLY A 384 16.28 -10.22 -2.92
N LEU A 385 16.59 -10.22 -4.23
CA LEU A 385 16.81 -9.00 -5.01
C LEU A 385 15.47 -8.52 -5.56
N THR A 386 15.05 -7.35 -5.12
CA THR A 386 13.84 -6.65 -5.57
C THR A 386 14.22 -5.56 -6.55
N ILE A 387 13.51 -5.47 -7.66
CA ILE A 387 13.67 -4.43 -8.68
C ILE A 387 12.30 -3.80 -8.93
N GLY A 388 12.28 -2.46 -8.98
CA GLY A 388 11.13 -1.67 -9.41
C GLY A 388 11.60 -0.58 -10.36
N VAL A 389 11.03 -0.52 -11.57
CA VAL A 389 11.29 0.54 -12.54
C VAL A 389 9.97 1.03 -13.09
N ILE A 390 9.80 2.36 -13.16
CA ILE A 390 8.71 3.00 -13.89
C ILE A 390 9.34 3.97 -14.88
N GLU A 391 8.83 3.92 -16.10
CA GLU A 391 9.07 4.89 -17.15
C GLU A 391 7.71 5.39 -17.65
N SER A 392 7.50 6.71 -17.68
CA SER A 392 6.23 7.30 -18.10
C SER A 392 6.44 8.59 -18.87
N VAL A 393 5.61 8.82 -19.87
CA VAL A 393 5.62 10.05 -20.67
C VAL A 393 4.23 10.66 -20.65
N THR A 394 4.15 11.95 -20.28
CA THR A 394 2.91 12.74 -20.34
C THR A 394 2.94 13.66 -21.56
N ALA A 395 1.74 13.91 -22.11
CA ALA A 395 1.60 14.73 -23.32
C ALA A 395 1.85 16.22 -23.01
N ARG A 396 2.34 16.93 -24.04
CA ARG A 396 2.25 18.38 -24.05
C ARG A 396 0.77 18.78 -24.05
N SER A 397 0.37 19.59 -23.08
CA SER A 397 -1.01 20.05 -22.94
C SER A 397 -1.12 21.55 -23.19
N SER A 398 -2.16 21.94 -23.90
CA SER A 398 -2.45 23.33 -24.23
C SER A 398 -3.88 23.69 -23.84
N SER A 399 -4.08 24.92 -23.41
CA SER A 399 -5.38 25.52 -23.09
C SER A 399 -5.73 26.58 -24.14
N LYS A 400 -6.95 26.56 -24.65
CA LYS A 400 -7.47 27.62 -25.47
C LYS A 400 -7.81 28.81 -24.58
N VAL A 401 -7.44 30.00 -25.02
CA VAL A 401 -7.60 31.23 -24.27
C VAL A 401 -8.23 32.27 -25.17
N THR A 402 -9.23 32.97 -24.68
CA THR A 402 -9.83 34.14 -25.36
C THR A 402 -9.55 35.35 -24.51
N ARG A 403 -8.96 36.40 -25.09
CA ARG A 403 -8.79 37.73 -24.47
C ARG A 403 -9.28 38.81 -25.39
N ASN A 404 -10.23 39.63 -24.92
CA ASN A 404 -10.84 40.70 -25.72
C ASN A 404 -11.36 40.23 -27.10
N GLY A 405 -11.94 39.03 -27.15
CA GLY A 405 -12.46 38.42 -28.37
C GLY A 405 -11.42 37.80 -29.31
N VAL A 406 -10.13 37.81 -28.94
CA VAL A 406 -9.05 37.16 -29.70
C VAL A 406 -8.78 35.81 -29.08
N GLU A 407 -8.85 34.76 -29.89
CA GLU A 407 -8.50 33.39 -29.48
C GLU A 407 -7.01 33.12 -29.66
N ASP A 408 -6.41 32.44 -28.67
CA ASP A 408 -5.01 32.00 -28.65
C ASP A 408 -4.92 30.62 -28.01
N VAL A 409 -3.77 29.96 -28.11
CA VAL A 409 -3.47 28.65 -27.51
C VAL A 409 -2.20 28.73 -26.70
N GLU A 410 -2.33 28.63 -25.39
CA GLU A 410 -1.19 28.62 -24.47
C GLU A 410 -0.86 27.19 -24.02
N VAL A 411 0.42 26.87 -23.99
CA VAL A 411 0.91 25.60 -23.42
C VAL A 411 0.84 25.69 -21.92
N VAL A 412 0.12 24.78 -21.28
CA VAL A 412 -0.08 24.76 -19.83
C VAL A 412 0.74 23.67 -19.14
N GLU A 413 1.20 22.67 -19.90
CA GLU A 413 2.14 21.65 -19.42
C GLU A 413 3.02 21.17 -20.60
N PRO A 414 4.35 21.08 -20.42
CA PRO A 414 5.25 20.56 -21.46
C PRO A 414 5.14 19.03 -21.58
N LEU A 415 5.63 18.49 -22.70
CA LEU A 415 5.93 17.05 -22.78
C LEU A 415 6.94 16.71 -21.70
N THR A 416 6.60 15.75 -20.84
CA THR A 416 7.44 15.42 -19.69
C THR A 416 7.68 13.91 -19.61
N ASN A 417 8.94 13.54 -19.39
CA ASN A 417 9.37 12.19 -19.11
C ASN A 417 9.64 12.02 -17.61
N TYR A 418 9.18 10.91 -17.06
CA TYR A 418 9.32 10.52 -15.66
C TYR A 418 9.96 9.14 -15.57
N THR A 419 11.10 9.04 -14.91
CA THR A 419 11.79 7.78 -14.65
C THR A 419 11.93 7.55 -13.16
N VAL A 420 11.61 6.36 -12.70
CA VAL A 420 11.84 5.89 -11.32
C VAL A 420 12.49 4.52 -11.38
N ALA A 421 13.60 4.35 -10.68
CA ALA A 421 14.23 3.04 -10.55
C ALA A 421 14.63 2.77 -9.10
N ARG A 422 14.28 1.61 -8.60
CA ARG A 422 14.64 1.12 -7.27
C ARG A 422 15.19 -0.29 -7.33
N VAL A 423 16.28 -0.51 -6.62
CA VAL A 423 16.88 -1.82 -6.40
C VAL A 423 17.04 -2.02 -4.90
N GLN A 424 16.63 -3.16 -4.40
CA GLN A 424 16.79 -3.51 -2.98
C GLN A 424 17.17 -4.97 -2.83
N LYS A 425 18.11 -5.23 -1.93
CA LYS A 425 18.53 -6.57 -1.54
C LYS A 425 18.13 -6.85 -0.11
N ASN A 426 17.44 -7.96 0.09
CA ASN A 426 17.06 -8.49 1.40
C ASN A 426 17.85 -9.77 1.67
N TRP A 427 18.54 -9.83 2.82
CA TRP A 427 19.23 -11.03 3.30
C TRP A 427 18.44 -11.63 4.46
N LYS A 428 17.57 -12.62 4.13
CA LYS A 428 16.77 -13.40 5.09
C LYS A 428 15.99 -12.52 6.10
N GLY A 429 15.49 -11.38 5.67
CA GLY A 429 14.69 -10.47 6.49
C GLY A 429 15.46 -9.70 7.58
N ASN A 430 16.76 -9.90 7.74
CA ASN A 430 17.54 -9.24 8.79
C ASN A 430 18.34 -8.03 8.29
N THR A 431 18.79 -8.06 7.05
CA THR A 431 19.56 -6.98 6.43
C THR A 431 18.87 -6.56 5.15
N LEU A 432 18.56 -5.27 5.02
CA LEU A 432 18.04 -4.66 3.81
C LEU A 432 19.00 -3.57 3.37
N LEU A 433 19.38 -3.57 2.11
CA LEU A 433 20.14 -2.50 1.47
C LEU A 433 19.45 -2.16 0.16
N GLY A 434 19.16 -0.90 -0.05
CA GLY A 434 18.49 -0.43 -1.24
C GLY A 434 19.01 0.89 -1.77
N GLY A 435 18.66 1.18 -3.00
CA GLY A 435 18.87 2.46 -3.63
C GLY A 435 17.72 2.81 -4.55
N MET A 436 17.44 4.09 -4.70
CA MET A 436 16.40 4.62 -5.58
C MET A 436 16.94 5.85 -6.31
N VAL A 437 16.54 5.98 -7.57
CA VAL A 437 16.75 7.20 -8.35
C VAL A 437 15.44 7.61 -9.00
N THR A 438 15.23 8.92 -9.11
CA THR A 438 14.12 9.48 -9.88
C THR A 438 14.64 10.57 -10.82
N SER A 439 13.97 10.74 -11.95
CA SER A 439 14.30 11.79 -12.92
C SER A 439 13.02 12.32 -13.54
N VAL A 440 12.92 13.64 -13.64
CA VAL A 440 11.88 14.36 -14.37
C VAL A 440 12.54 15.25 -15.40
N ASN A 441 12.17 15.10 -16.67
CA ASN A 441 12.73 15.87 -17.78
C ASN A 441 11.60 16.51 -18.57
N ARG A 442 11.60 17.85 -18.65
CA ARG A 442 10.58 18.65 -19.33
C ARG A 442 11.10 19.25 -20.62
N ALA A 443 10.36 19.08 -21.71
CA ALA A 443 10.65 19.74 -22.98
C ALA A 443 10.07 21.15 -22.98
N LEU A 444 10.74 22.07 -22.29
CA LEU A 444 10.33 23.48 -22.19
C LEU A 444 10.65 24.20 -23.52
N ASP A 445 9.61 24.56 -24.25
CA ASP A 445 9.66 25.23 -25.55
C ASP A 445 9.03 26.63 -25.52
N GLN A 446 8.55 27.07 -24.35
CA GLN A 446 7.94 28.38 -24.13
C GLN A 446 8.71 29.16 -23.07
N PRO A 447 9.14 30.42 -23.36
CA PRO A 447 9.91 31.20 -22.40
C PRO A 447 9.22 31.39 -21.03
N TYR A 448 7.90 31.59 -21.02
CA TYR A 448 7.15 31.75 -19.78
C TYR A 448 7.10 30.47 -18.93
N LEU A 449 7.18 29.28 -19.53
CA LEU A 449 7.30 28.02 -18.82
C LEU A 449 8.72 27.78 -18.30
N GLU A 450 9.75 28.21 -19.05
CA GLU A 450 11.15 28.13 -18.60
C GLU A 450 11.40 28.92 -17.31
N ASP A 451 10.73 30.08 -17.16
CA ASP A 451 10.83 30.90 -15.95
C ASP A 451 9.90 30.44 -14.83
N PHE A 452 8.95 29.58 -15.13
CA PHE A 452 7.94 29.12 -14.18
C PHE A 452 8.31 27.76 -13.53
N MET A 453 8.91 26.83 -14.27
CA MET A 453 9.21 25.49 -13.78
C MET A 453 10.64 25.04 -14.12
N VAL A 454 11.17 24.12 -13.31
CA VAL A 454 12.48 23.52 -13.57
C VAL A 454 12.45 22.62 -14.80
N ARG A 455 13.53 22.63 -15.56
CA ARG A 455 13.70 21.79 -16.76
C ARG A 455 13.96 20.33 -16.38
N ASN A 456 14.88 20.11 -15.44
CA ASN A 456 15.30 18.79 -15.00
C ASN A 456 15.33 18.71 -13.48
N ALA A 457 14.75 17.66 -12.92
CA ALA A 457 14.83 17.33 -11.50
C ALA A 457 15.36 15.90 -11.34
N PHE A 458 16.33 15.73 -10.48
CA PHE A 458 17.00 14.47 -10.22
C PHE A 458 17.04 14.20 -8.73
N THR A 459 16.64 13.00 -8.30
CA THR A 459 16.84 12.58 -6.91
C THR A 459 17.49 11.20 -6.84
N ALA A 460 18.35 11.01 -5.84
CA ALA A 460 18.95 9.72 -5.53
C ALA A 460 18.83 9.44 -4.04
N GLY A 461 18.62 8.20 -3.66
CA GLY A 461 18.52 7.80 -2.27
C GLY A 461 19.14 6.43 -2.03
N ILE A 462 19.62 6.22 -0.81
CA ILE A 462 20.10 4.95 -0.29
C ILE A 462 19.39 4.64 1.02
N ASP A 463 18.97 3.39 1.21
CA ASP A 463 18.37 2.90 2.45
C ASP A 463 19.08 1.64 2.93
N PHE A 464 19.33 1.59 4.23
CA PHE A 464 19.96 0.46 4.90
C PHE A 464 19.25 0.18 6.22
N THR A 465 18.81 -1.08 6.42
CA THR A 465 18.24 -1.52 7.69
C THR A 465 18.94 -2.81 8.12
N GLN A 466 19.41 -2.84 9.35
CA GLN A 466 20.00 -4.04 9.98
C GLN A 466 19.28 -4.36 11.28
N TYR A 467 18.82 -5.59 11.39
CA TYR A 467 18.24 -6.13 12.63
C TYR A 467 19.22 -7.07 13.33
N PHE A 468 19.18 -7.07 14.68
CA PHE A 468 20.02 -7.89 15.53
C PHE A 468 19.15 -8.62 16.58
N LYS A 469 19.66 -9.76 17.10
CA LYS A 469 19.04 -10.55 18.20
C LYS A 469 17.54 -10.79 17.97
N ASN A 470 17.19 -11.54 16.94
CA ASN A 470 15.79 -11.81 16.56
C ASN A 470 14.98 -10.52 16.38
N ARG A 471 15.58 -9.50 15.74
CA ARG A 471 15.01 -8.20 15.46
C ARG A 471 14.65 -7.37 16.70
N LEU A 472 15.20 -7.67 17.85
CA LEU A 472 15.04 -6.85 19.06
C LEU A 472 15.71 -5.49 18.93
N TYR A 473 16.86 -5.42 18.27
CA TYR A 473 17.59 -4.18 18.02
C TYR A 473 17.64 -3.91 16.52
N TYR A 474 17.70 -2.66 16.15
CA TYR A 474 17.80 -2.25 14.76
C TYR A 474 18.60 -0.97 14.59
N ILE A 475 19.22 -0.86 13.41
CA ILE A 475 19.75 0.35 12.83
C ILE A 475 19.02 0.54 11.51
N ASP A 476 18.48 1.73 11.26
CA ASP A 476 17.77 2.11 10.03
C ASP A 476 18.33 3.44 9.56
N VAL A 477 18.89 3.48 8.36
CA VAL A 477 19.57 4.64 7.78
C VAL A 477 18.94 4.94 6.43
N LYS A 478 18.63 6.21 6.18
CA LYS A 478 18.26 6.72 4.86
C LYS A 478 19.02 7.99 4.55
N GLY A 479 19.56 8.07 3.36
CA GLY A 479 20.17 9.28 2.81
C GLY A 479 19.59 9.59 1.45
N MET A 480 19.34 10.86 1.17
CA MET A 480 18.74 11.35 -0.08
C MET A 480 19.52 12.56 -0.57
N LEU A 481 19.59 12.69 -1.88
CA LEU A 481 20.16 13.82 -2.60
C LEU A 481 19.13 14.29 -3.64
N SER A 482 18.95 15.60 -3.78
CA SER A 482 18.18 16.20 -4.87
C SER A 482 19.01 17.20 -5.65
N SER A 483 18.75 17.33 -6.95
CA SER A 483 19.38 18.30 -7.84
C SER A 483 18.38 18.75 -8.90
N LEU A 484 18.04 20.03 -8.85
CA LEU A 484 17.09 20.67 -9.76
C LEU A 484 17.84 21.66 -10.65
N HIS A 485 17.51 21.70 -11.93
CA HIS A 485 18.12 22.56 -12.93
C HIS A 485 17.05 23.29 -13.74
N GLY A 486 17.20 24.61 -13.89
CA GLY A 486 16.24 25.46 -14.61
C GLY A 486 16.81 26.82 -15.00
N SER A 487 15.94 27.72 -15.44
CA SER A 487 16.29 29.12 -15.60
C SER A 487 16.57 29.79 -14.24
N ALA A 488 17.18 30.94 -14.27
CA ALA A 488 17.38 31.74 -13.06
C ALA A 488 16.02 32.15 -12.43
N GLY A 489 14.98 32.41 -13.27
CA GLY A 489 13.63 32.70 -12.82
C GLY A 489 12.99 31.55 -12.06
N ALA A 490 13.02 30.34 -12.63
CA ALA A 490 12.47 29.13 -12.01
C ALA A 490 13.16 28.80 -10.67
N ILE A 491 14.49 28.86 -10.62
CA ILE A 491 15.24 28.59 -9.37
C ILE A 491 15.00 29.67 -8.31
N THR A 492 14.84 30.94 -8.73
CA THR A 492 14.48 32.02 -7.79
C THR A 492 13.07 31.81 -7.21
N ALA A 493 12.11 31.36 -8.03
CA ALA A 493 10.77 31.03 -7.58
C ALA A 493 10.79 29.91 -6.52
N LEU A 494 11.61 28.86 -6.71
CA LEU A 494 11.79 27.80 -5.73
C LEU A 494 12.40 28.32 -4.43
N GLN A 495 13.47 29.15 -4.48
CA GLN A 495 14.08 29.73 -3.29
C GLN A 495 13.08 30.55 -2.46
N ASN A 496 12.10 31.20 -3.12
CA ASN A 496 11.05 32.00 -2.49
C ASN A 496 9.81 31.16 -2.09
N SER A 497 9.74 29.90 -2.47
CA SER A 497 8.59 29.05 -2.17
C SER A 497 8.46 28.74 -0.66
N VAL A 498 7.25 28.35 -0.23
CA VAL A 498 7.01 27.96 1.17
C VAL A 498 7.79 26.72 1.60
N ALA A 499 8.23 25.89 0.66
CA ALA A 499 9.03 24.72 0.94
C ALA A 499 10.46 25.09 1.37
N HIS A 500 11.04 26.16 0.82
CA HIS A 500 12.43 26.56 1.07
C HIS A 500 12.55 27.84 1.89
N TYR A 501 11.79 28.85 1.54
CA TYR A 501 11.69 30.13 2.25
C TYR A 501 13.04 30.78 2.58
N TYR A 502 13.92 30.95 1.58
CA TYR A 502 15.27 31.56 1.72
C TYR A 502 15.24 33.03 2.17
N GLN A 503 14.10 33.71 2.04
CA GLN A 503 13.89 35.09 2.48
C GLN A 503 13.58 35.25 3.98
N ARG A 504 13.69 34.19 4.81
CA ARG A 504 13.49 34.31 6.27
C ARG A 504 14.43 35.34 6.87
N ALA A 505 13.93 36.20 7.73
CA ALA A 505 14.72 37.22 8.43
C ALA A 505 15.78 36.64 9.38
N SER A 506 15.60 35.40 9.83
CA SER A 506 16.53 34.67 10.72
C SER A 506 17.49 33.73 9.97
N SER A 507 17.50 33.75 8.62
CA SER A 507 18.39 32.89 7.85
C SER A 507 19.85 33.33 8.04
N ALA A 508 20.78 32.37 8.05
CA ALA A 508 22.20 32.67 8.01
C ALA A 508 22.53 33.33 6.67
N ASP A 509 23.58 34.18 6.64
CA ASP A 509 23.94 34.96 5.45
C ASP A 509 24.14 34.15 4.16
N TYR A 510 24.50 32.87 4.28
CA TYR A 510 24.65 31.95 3.14
C TYR A 510 23.30 31.41 2.57
N LEU A 511 22.17 31.69 3.22
CA LEU A 511 20.83 31.27 2.81
C LEU A 511 20.02 32.36 2.10
N GLY A 512 20.66 33.48 1.73
CA GLY A 512 19.96 34.53 0.97
C GLY A 512 19.51 34.04 -0.41
N VAL A 513 18.44 34.65 -0.92
CA VAL A 513 17.95 34.42 -2.29
C VAL A 513 19.02 34.88 -3.29
N ASP A 514 19.47 33.99 -4.15
CA ASP A 514 20.39 34.27 -5.24
C ASP A 514 19.63 34.23 -6.59
N PRO A 515 19.31 35.39 -7.20
CA PRO A 515 18.54 35.47 -8.42
C PRO A 515 19.30 35.02 -9.68
N THR A 516 20.60 34.72 -9.57
CA THR A 516 21.44 34.26 -10.69
C THR A 516 21.60 32.75 -10.74
N ARG A 517 21.19 32.07 -9.69
CA ARG A 517 21.31 30.62 -9.54
C ARG A 517 20.47 29.89 -10.57
N ARG A 518 21.04 28.86 -11.20
CA ARG A 518 20.36 27.98 -12.18
C ARG A 518 20.21 26.54 -11.73
N SER A 519 20.61 26.23 -10.51
CA SER A 519 20.43 24.91 -9.90
C SER A 519 20.21 25.03 -8.41
N LEU A 520 19.44 24.08 -7.86
CA LEU A 520 19.23 23.92 -6.44
C LEU A 520 19.56 22.48 -6.08
N THR A 521 20.48 22.29 -5.13
CA THR A 521 20.92 20.94 -4.72
C THR A 521 20.88 20.85 -3.21
N GLY A 522 20.44 19.70 -2.71
CA GLY A 522 20.38 19.48 -1.28
C GLY A 522 20.40 18.01 -0.90
N THR A 523 20.52 17.77 0.40
CA THR A 523 20.53 16.45 1.01
C THR A 523 19.57 16.38 2.18
N GLY A 524 18.97 15.21 2.36
CA GLY A 524 18.12 14.92 3.51
C GLY A 524 18.26 13.47 3.94
N GLY A 525 17.85 13.15 5.15
CA GLY A 525 17.91 11.79 5.60
C GLY A 525 17.79 11.62 7.10
N TYR A 526 17.97 10.38 7.56
CA TYR A 526 18.00 10.06 8.98
C TYR A 526 18.87 8.86 9.30
N VAL A 527 19.31 8.82 10.55
CA VAL A 527 19.87 7.63 11.20
C VAL A 527 19.02 7.33 12.41
N LYS A 528 18.47 6.12 12.47
CA LYS A 528 17.61 5.67 13.55
C LYS A 528 18.15 4.39 14.16
N VAL A 529 18.29 4.38 15.47
CA VAL A 529 18.68 3.21 16.25
C VAL A 529 17.64 2.93 17.32
N GLY A 530 17.42 1.66 17.63
CA GLY A 530 16.43 1.38 18.65
C GLY A 530 16.38 -0.07 19.08
N ARG A 531 15.55 -0.28 20.10
CA ARG A 531 15.13 -1.59 20.62
C ARG A 531 13.60 -1.66 20.58
N LYS A 532 13.06 -2.76 20.06
CA LYS A 532 11.61 -3.02 19.94
C LYS A 532 11.24 -4.42 20.43
N GLY A 533 9.96 -4.74 20.40
CA GLY A 533 9.46 -6.08 20.71
C GLY A 533 9.11 -6.29 22.19
N ASN A 534 9.02 -7.53 22.62
CA ASN A 534 8.62 -7.90 23.96
C ASN A 534 9.78 -7.73 24.96
N ALA A 535 10.09 -6.49 25.30
CA ALA A 535 11.15 -6.13 26.25
C ALA A 535 10.62 -5.19 27.32
N LYS A 536 11.25 -5.18 28.51
CA LYS A 536 10.90 -4.26 29.60
C LYS A 536 11.10 -2.79 29.18
N TRP A 537 12.14 -2.53 28.38
CA TRP A 537 12.49 -1.20 27.89
C TRP A 537 12.60 -1.24 26.37
N ASN A 538 11.81 -0.40 25.69
CA ASN A 538 11.92 -0.10 24.28
C ASN A 538 12.33 1.36 24.13
N PHE A 539 13.22 1.66 23.22
CA PHE A 539 13.68 3.00 22.91
C PHE A 539 13.91 3.16 21.41
N SER A 540 13.90 4.39 20.95
CA SER A 540 14.20 4.75 19.57
C SER A 540 14.78 6.16 19.55
N GLU A 541 16.03 6.26 19.11
CA GLU A 541 16.71 7.52 18.86
C GLU A 541 16.78 7.75 17.36
N THR A 542 16.44 8.95 16.91
CA THR A 542 16.46 9.33 15.52
C THR A 542 17.17 10.66 15.36
N PHE A 543 18.22 10.68 14.54
CA PHE A 543 18.86 11.89 14.05
C PHE A 543 18.39 12.12 12.60
N THR A 544 17.79 13.27 12.34
CA THR A 544 17.32 13.69 11.01
C THR A 544 18.07 14.94 10.57
N TRP A 545 18.32 15.06 9.26
CA TRP A 545 18.85 16.28 8.66
C TRP A 545 18.12 16.58 7.36
N SER A 546 18.02 17.87 7.04
CA SER A 546 17.60 18.38 5.75
C SER A 546 18.40 19.65 5.45
N SER A 547 18.98 19.75 4.28
CA SER A 547 19.66 20.97 3.86
C SER A 547 18.67 21.91 3.14
N PRO A 548 18.87 23.24 3.20
CA PRO A 548 17.92 24.22 2.65
C PRO A 548 17.60 24.06 1.16
N GLY A 549 18.51 23.49 0.38
CA GLY A 549 18.30 23.24 -1.06
C GLY A 549 17.72 21.87 -1.39
N PHE A 550 17.33 21.08 -0.38
CA PHE A 550 16.75 19.76 -0.60
C PHE A 550 15.29 19.87 -1.05
N ASP A 551 14.96 19.30 -2.21
CA ASP A 551 13.61 19.31 -2.79
C ASP A 551 13.27 17.99 -3.48
N LEU A 552 12.09 17.47 -3.19
CA LEU A 552 11.54 16.24 -3.77
C LEU A 552 10.31 16.49 -4.65
N ASN A 553 9.76 17.69 -4.68
CA ASN A 553 8.39 17.95 -5.14
C ASN A 553 8.13 17.79 -6.65
N ASP A 554 9.18 17.69 -7.48
CA ASP A 554 9.00 17.40 -8.91
C ASP A 554 8.52 15.96 -9.19
N MET A 555 9.00 14.98 -8.42
CA MET A 555 8.60 13.57 -8.55
C MET A 555 8.04 13.00 -7.25
N GLY A 556 8.45 13.54 -6.14
CA GLY A 556 8.09 13.12 -4.80
C GLY A 556 7.04 14.03 -4.14
N TYR A 557 7.01 13.95 -2.83
CA TYR A 557 6.18 14.80 -1.98
C TYR A 557 6.97 15.21 -0.75
N MET A 558 7.04 16.50 -0.50
CA MET A 558 7.73 17.09 0.65
C MET A 558 6.99 18.37 1.05
N LYS A 559 6.81 18.61 2.34
CA LYS A 559 6.13 19.81 2.84
C LYS A 559 7.11 20.98 2.98
N GLU A 560 8.21 20.76 3.70
CA GLU A 560 9.19 21.82 4.02
C GLU A 560 10.58 21.22 4.25
N THR A 561 11.63 22.05 4.13
CA THR A 561 13.02 21.73 4.46
C THR A 561 13.45 22.30 5.81
#